data_d25726a5351f4d52686fc87844e1de9f
#
_entry.id   d25726a5351f4d52686fc87844e1de9f
#
_cell.length_a   1.000
_cell.length_b   1.000
_cell.length_c   1.000
_cell.angle_alpha   90.00
_cell.angle_beta   90.00
_cell.angle_gamma   90.00
#
_symmetry.space_group_name_H-M   'P 1'
#
loop_
_entity.id
_entity.type
_entity.pdbx_description
1 polymer ?
#
loop_
_entity_poly.entity_id
_entity_poly.type
_entity_poly.pdbx_seq_one_letter_code
_entity_poly.pdbx_strand_id
1 'polypeptide(L)'
;MNTENIIGRQEELATLGRLYNSDKSEFLAIYGRRRVGKSYLVDEAFRGEIAFSAVGIFSTSPEASRRKIQLRHFYNNLLEYGLNPAYKKPDDWMEAFSLLRKLLSRNNSRRIVIFLDELPWMAGPQSSELVEELGFFWNNWAVKQRNILLIVCGSATSWMLDNIIRDYGGLHSRLTEKMFLSPFTLGESREYYKRRGFLMSDYEIALCQMAIGGIPYYMDRMSPGRTLTQNINNFYFDNKSIDQEFTDVYAGLFQSATRYIDVVCALGRKFYGMTRNEILAATKISGGGTFTKIIDNLKECGIIRVYPRYGKGRKETVYQLCDYFTLFYLNFVKNSHSSRDWGSFQRSHEYESWGGRTFELLCSQHIRQIKKALMVKFADKEYCWSGTTPEGQGVQIDMIIPSPNERTDYICEMKFSESKYLISSSYEEDIFRKINAFRSSSRHKVSHSLLFVMITSLGLVESIHNRAVNIRLSLDDLFTL
;
A
#
# COMPACT_ATOMS: atom_id res chain seq x y z
N MET A 1 -7.74 20.73 -14.12
CA MET A 1 -6.96 19.59 -13.58
C MET A 1 -5.96 19.10 -14.64
N ASN A 2 -4.69 18.99 -14.29
CA ASN A 2 -3.62 18.53 -15.18
C ASN A 2 -3.25 17.08 -14.87
N THR A 3 -3.12 16.21 -15.87
CA THR A 3 -2.82 14.78 -15.69
C THR A 3 -1.58 14.33 -16.47
N GLU A 4 -0.95 15.19 -17.25
CA GLU A 4 0.13 14.82 -18.19
C GLU A 4 1.35 14.19 -17.50
N ASN A 5 1.73 14.73 -16.34
CA ASN A 5 2.89 14.26 -15.60
C ASN A 5 2.58 13.12 -14.62
N ILE A 6 1.31 12.78 -14.42
CA ILE A 6 0.89 11.75 -13.49
C ILE A 6 0.91 10.40 -14.23
N ILE A 7 1.61 9.45 -13.65
CA ILE A 7 1.71 8.09 -14.19
C ILE A 7 0.67 7.22 -13.50
N GLY A 8 -0.11 6.49 -14.29
CA GLY A 8 -1.15 5.61 -13.78
C GLY A 8 -2.23 6.37 -13.00
N ARG A 9 -2.55 5.92 -11.81
CA ARG A 9 -3.48 6.58 -10.87
C ARG A 9 -4.87 6.85 -11.45
N GLN A 10 -5.35 5.98 -12.34
CA GLN A 10 -6.61 6.19 -13.08
C GLN A 10 -7.81 6.34 -12.15
N GLU A 11 -7.92 5.49 -11.12
CA GLU A 11 -9.03 5.52 -10.15
C GLU A 11 -8.95 6.78 -9.27
N GLU A 12 -7.74 7.13 -8.84
CA GLU A 12 -7.50 8.34 -8.03
C GLU A 12 -7.79 9.61 -8.84
N LEU A 13 -7.33 9.68 -10.09
CA LEU A 13 -7.60 10.80 -10.98
C LEU A 13 -9.09 10.94 -11.33
N ALA A 14 -9.77 9.83 -11.56
CA ALA A 14 -11.22 9.84 -11.75
C ALA A 14 -11.94 10.37 -10.50
N THR A 15 -11.50 9.98 -9.31
CA THR A 15 -12.05 10.46 -8.05
C THR A 15 -11.78 11.96 -7.86
N LEU A 16 -10.54 12.41 -8.08
CA LEU A 16 -10.19 13.84 -8.00
C LEU A 16 -11.00 14.67 -8.99
N GLY A 17 -11.15 14.18 -10.23
CA GLY A 17 -11.96 14.84 -11.27
C GLY A 17 -13.44 14.94 -10.88
N ARG A 18 -14.02 13.88 -10.32
CA ARG A 18 -15.40 13.87 -9.81
C ARG A 18 -15.59 14.91 -8.70
N LEU A 19 -14.69 14.93 -7.72
CA LEU A 19 -14.75 15.89 -6.60
C LEU A 19 -14.52 17.33 -7.06
N TYR A 20 -13.61 17.54 -8.01
CA TYR A 20 -13.34 18.88 -8.55
C TYR A 20 -14.55 19.45 -9.32
N ASN A 21 -15.26 18.62 -10.06
CA ASN A 21 -16.43 19.03 -10.86
C ASN A 21 -17.76 18.98 -10.10
N SER A 22 -17.74 18.64 -8.81
CA SER A 22 -18.94 18.59 -7.97
C SER A 22 -19.56 19.99 -7.78
N ASP A 23 -20.88 20.08 -7.65
CA ASP A 23 -21.66 21.30 -7.41
C ASP A 23 -21.80 21.64 -5.90
N LYS A 24 -21.15 20.87 -5.05
CA LYS A 24 -21.11 21.08 -3.59
C LYS A 24 -19.66 21.09 -3.08
N SER A 25 -19.47 21.62 -1.88
CA SER A 25 -18.17 21.52 -1.22
C SER A 25 -17.83 20.07 -0.88
N GLU A 26 -16.58 19.67 -1.15
CA GLU A 26 -16.08 18.31 -0.96
C GLU A 26 -14.87 18.31 -0.03
N PHE A 27 -14.80 17.29 0.83
CA PHE A 27 -13.71 17.10 1.78
C PHE A 27 -13.05 15.73 1.57
N LEU A 28 -11.84 15.74 1.04
CA LEU A 28 -11.05 14.55 0.73
C LEU A 28 -9.92 14.36 1.74
N ALA A 29 -9.79 13.16 2.30
CA ALA A 29 -8.61 12.75 3.05
C ALA A 29 -7.78 11.74 2.24
N ILE A 30 -6.50 12.08 1.97
CA ILE A 30 -5.55 11.19 1.30
C ILE A 30 -4.57 10.66 2.33
N TYR A 31 -4.44 9.34 2.42
CA TYR A 31 -3.53 8.69 3.36
C TYR A 31 -2.84 7.49 2.70
N GLY A 32 -1.83 6.97 3.33
CA GLY A 32 -1.04 5.85 2.82
C GLY A 32 0.43 6.01 3.16
N ARG A 33 1.22 5.01 2.77
CA ARG A 33 2.65 4.94 3.08
C ARG A 33 3.38 6.23 2.69
N ARG A 34 4.42 6.57 3.46
CA ARG A 34 5.36 7.64 3.07
C ARG A 34 5.99 7.33 1.70
N ARG A 35 6.21 8.37 0.88
CA ARG A 35 6.92 8.28 -0.42
C ARG A 35 6.16 7.63 -1.58
N VAL A 36 4.86 7.38 -1.43
CA VAL A 36 4.00 6.86 -2.51
C VAL A 36 3.49 7.93 -3.48
N GLY A 37 3.84 9.21 -3.25
CA GLY A 37 3.50 10.31 -4.14
C GLY A 37 2.20 11.03 -3.82
N LYS A 38 1.73 11.06 -2.55
CA LYS A 38 0.49 11.75 -2.14
C LYS A 38 0.49 13.24 -2.51
N SER A 39 1.50 13.98 -2.03
CA SER A 39 1.65 15.41 -2.30
C SER A 39 1.81 15.67 -3.80
N TYR A 40 2.65 14.88 -4.48
CA TYR A 40 2.86 14.97 -5.92
C TYR A 40 1.57 14.81 -6.72
N LEU A 41 0.70 13.86 -6.33
CA LEU A 41 -0.59 13.65 -6.99
C LEU A 41 -1.48 14.90 -6.93
N VAL A 42 -1.57 15.54 -5.77
CA VAL A 42 -2.40 16.74 -5.58
C VAL A 42 -1.80 17.94 -6.29
N ASP A 43 -0.48 18.17 -6.11
CA ASP A 43 0.23 19.31 -6.70
C ASP A 43 0.19 19.26 -8.23
N GLU A 44 0.37 18.07 -8.84
CA GLU A 44 0.29 17.93 -10.30
C GLU A 44 -1.15 18.01 -10.80
N ALA A 45 -2.10 17.33 -10.14
CA ALA A 45 -3.50 17.36 -10.57
C ALA A 45 -4.10 18.75 -10.55
N PHE A 46 -3.71 19.58 -9.60
CA PHE A 46 -4.25 20.93 -9.40
C PHE A 46 -3.21 22.05 -9.62
N ARG A 47 -2.16 21.77 -10.40
CA ARG A 47 -1.12 22.75 -10.71
C ARG A 47 -1.71 24.05 -11.24
N GLY A 48 -1.44 25.17 -10.55
CA GLY A 48 -1.96 26.50 -10.89
C GLY A 48 -3.43 26.73 -10.47
N GLU A 49 -4.09 25.76 -9.84
CA GLU A 49 -5.49 25.89 -9.41
C GLU A 49 -5.66 25.85 -7.88
N ILE A 50 -4.56 25.61 -7.13
CA ILE A 50 -4.59 25.59 -5.67
C ILE A 50 -4.71 27.03 -5.16
N ALA A 51 -5.83 27.32 -4.50
CA ALA A 51 -6.12 28.65 -3.94
C ALA A 51 -5.42 28.88 -2.60
N PHE A 52 -5.04 27.80 -1.89
CA PHE A 52 -4.22 27.84 -0.69
C PHE A 52 -3.60 26.47 -0.42
N SER A 53 -2.32 26.46 -0.10
CA SER A 53 -1.62 25.26 0.36
C SER A 53 -0.77 25.55 1.60
N ALA A 54 -0.74 24.59 2.52
CA ALA A 54 0.15 24.61 3.67
C ALA A 54 0.64 23.20 3.99
N VAL A 55 1.91 23.09 4.37
CA VAL A 55 2.58 21.82 4.71
C VAL A 55 2.96 21.81 6.17
N GLY A 56 2.60 20.75 6.88
CA GLY A 56 3.04 20.52 8.26
C GLY A 56 4.54 20.24 8.33
N ILE A 57 5.22 20.84 9.28
CA ILE A 57 6.67 20.74 9.44
C ILE A 57 7.00 19.79 10.57
N PHE A 58 7.86 18.81 10.32
CA PHE A 58 8.41 17.97 11.36
C PHE A 58 9.25 18.80 12.32
N SER A 59 8.97 18.68 13.62
CA SER A 59 9.73 19.38 14.67
C SER A 59 9.84 18.53 15.92
N THR A 60 11.03 18.46 16.48
CA THR A 60 11.32 17.81 17.77
C THR A 60 11.21 18.78 18.95
N SER A 61 10.90 20.05 18.70
CA SER A 61 10.74 21.07 19.72
C SER A 61 9.60 20.76 20.71
N PRO A 62 9.62 21.31 21.93
CA PRO A 62 8.49 21.24 22.86
C PRO A 62 7.18 21.71 22.20
N GLU A 63 6.05 21.18 22.63
CA GLU A 63 4.75 21.36 21.96
C GLU A 63 4.37 22.83 21.75
N ALA A 64 4.50 23.68 22.76
CA ALA A 64 4.20 25.11 22.64
C ALA A 64 5.06 25.84 21.60
N SER A 65 6.34 25.48 21.48
CA SER A 65 7.25 26.02 20.46
C SER A 65 6.89 25.50 19.06
N ARG A 66 6.54 24.21 18.97
CA ARG A 66 6.11 23.56 17.73
C ARG A 66 4.85 24.21 17.17
N ARG A 67 3.82 24.41 18.01
CA ARG A 67 2.59 25.12 17.63
C ARG A 67 2.89 26.50 17.04
N LYS A 68 3.75 27.30 17.71
CA LYS A 68 4.16 28.61 17.21
C LYS A 68 4.87 28.56 15.87
N ILE A 69 5.70 27.52 15.65
CA ILE A 69 6.37 27.30 14.37
C ILE A 69 5.33 27.01 13.27
N GLN A 70 4.39 26.10 13.50
CA GLN A 70 3.35 25.76 12.53
C GLN A 70 2.50 26.98 12.19
N LEU A 71 1.99 27.71 13.17
CA LEU A 71 1.20 28.93 12.96
C LEU A 71 1.95 30.01 12.19
N ARG A 72 3.27 30.16 12.44
CA ARG A 72 4.12 31.09 11.69
C ARG A 72 4.20 30.71 10.21
N HIS A 73 4.43 29.40 9.91
CA HIS A 73 4.51 28.94 8.53
C HIS A 73 3.15 29.05 7.84
N PHE A 74 2.08 28.67 8.52
CA PHE A 74 0.73 28.82 7.98
C PHE A 74 0.41 30.29 7.63
N TYR A 75 0.77 31.23 8.51
CA TYR A 75 0.61 32.66 8.25
C TYR A 75 1.45 33.16 7.07
N ASN A 76 2.72 32.71 6.97
CA ASN A 76 3.56 33.06 5.83
C ASN A 76 2.95 32.57 4.52
N ASN A 77 2.44 31.35 4.48
CA ASN A 77 1.73 30.84 3.31
C ASN A 77 0.47 31.68 3.00
N LEU A 78 -0.30 32.11 4.01
CA LEU A 78 -1.42 33.02 3.78
C LEU A 78 -0.99 34.33 3.09
N LEU A 79 0.17 34.89 3.46
CA LEU A 79 0.73 36.08 2.83
C LEU A 79 1.18 35.82 1.39
N GLU A 80 1.82 34.68 1.13
CA GLU A 80 2.25 34.26 -0.21
C GLU A 80 1.05 34.07 -1.15
N TYR A 81 -0.09 33.61 -0.62
CA TYR A 81 -1.35 33.47 -1.37
C TYR A 81 -2.18 34.78 -1.42
N GLY A 82 -1.63 35.89 -0.97
CA GLY A 82 -2.20 37.24 -1.14
C GLY A 82 -3.05 37.76 0.02
N LEU A 83 -2.90 37.21 1.23
CA LEU A 83 -3.48 37.81 2.42
C LEU A 83 -2.87 39.21 2.64
N ASN A 84 -3.69 40.20 2.98
CA ASN A 84 -3.20 41.55 3.28
C ASN A 84 -2.26 41.51 4.53
N PRO A 85 -1.02 42.00 4.40
CA PRO A 85 -0.04 42.00 5.51
C PRO A 85 -0.46 42.83 6.74
N ALA A 86 -1.48 43.69 6.60
CA ALA A 86 -2.02 44.45 7.73
C ALA A 86 -2.75 43.58 8.78
N TYR A 87 -3.11 42.32 8.42
CA TYR A 87 -3.65 41.41 9.43
C TYR A 87 -2.57 40.91 10.36
N LYS A 88 -2.87 40.92 11.66
CA LYS A 88 -1.98 40.38 12.70
C LYS A 88 -1.74 38.88 12.47
N LYS A 89 -0.51 38.44 12.80
CA LYS A 89 -0.17 37.02 12.84
C LYS A 89 -1.06 36.29 13.86
N PRO A 90 -1.61 35.11 13.53
CA PRO A 90 -2.48 34.35 14.43
C PRO A 90 -1.71 33.78 15.63
N ASP A 91 -2.34 33.81 16.78
CA ASP A 91 -1.82 33.24 18.03
C ASP A 91 -2.34 31.79 18.25
N ASP A 92 -3.40 31.40 17.54
CA ASP A 92 -4.02 30.07 17.60
C ASP A 92 -4.60 29.61 16.24
N TRP A 93 -5.11 28.38 16.17
CA TRP A 93 -5.68 27.82 14.96
C TRP A 93 -7.03 28.43 14.60
N MET A 94 -7.82 28.91 15.56
CA MET A 94 -9.07 29.61 15.31
C MET A 94 -8.82 30.90 14.50
N GLU A 95 -7.85 31.71 14.94
CA GLU A 95 -7.44 32.92 14.22
C GLU A 95 -6.85 32.60 12.85
N ALA A 96 -6.01 31.53 12.76
CA ALA A 96 -5.41 31.08 11.50
C ALA A 96 -6.48 30.70 10.45
N PHE A 97 -7.49 29.91 10.81
CA PHE A 97 -8.59 29.58 9.91
C PHE A 97 -9.51 30.77 9.63
N SER A 98 -9.65 31.71 10.56
CA SER A 98 -10.35 32.98 10.30
C SER A 98 -9.65 33.81 9.22
N LEU A 99 -8.31 33.87 9.24
CA LEU A 99 -7.53 34.53 8.19
C LEU A 99 -7.63 33.81 6.85
N LEU A 100 -7.59 32.48 6.85
CA LEU A 100 -7.80 31.66 5.65
C LEU A 100 -9.16 31.95 5.04
N ARG A 101 -10.23 32.02 5.82
CA ARG A 101 -11.55 32.38 5.37
C ARG A 101 -11.58 33.78 4.73
N LYS A 102 -10.89 34.77 5.33
CA LYS A 102 -10.79 36.13 4.75
C LYS A 102 -10.06 36.15 3.40
N LEU A 103 -8.98 35.36 3.26
CA LEU A 103 -8.26 35.17 2.01
C LEU A 103 -9.20 34.59 0.94
N LEU A 104 -9.85 33.48 1.24
CA LEU A 104 -10.67 32.72 0.29
C LEU A 104 -12.00 33.41 -0.07
N SER A 105 -12.57 34.22 0.82
CA SER A 105 -13.81 34.98 0.54
C SER A 105 -13.66 36.02 -0.60
N ARG A 106 -12.44 36.30 -1.02
CA ARG A 106 -12.14 37.18 -2.16
C ARG A 106 -11.93 36.40 -3.47
N ASN A 107 -11.88 35.07 -3.39
CA ASN A 107 -11.66 34.22 -4.54
C ASN A 107 -13.00 33.87 -5.21
N ASN A 108 -13.18 34.32 -6.46
CA ASN A 108 -14.39 34.09 -7.25
C ASN A 108 -14.25 32.88 -8.20
N SER A 109 -13.25 32.00 -7.99
CA SER A 109 -13.07 30.81 -8.81
C SER A 109 -14.27 29.89 -8.74
N ARG A 110 -14.59 29.21 -9.85
CA ARG A 110 -15.64 28.22 -9.92
C ARG A 110 -15.40 27.10 -8.89
N ARG A 111 -14.14 26.73 -8.66
CA ARG A 111 -13.71 25.75 -7.66
C ARG A 111 -12.50 26.30 -6.89
N ILE A 112 -12.57 26.26 -5.58
CA ILE A 112 -11.51 26.71 -4.66
C ILE A 112 -10.88 25.47 -4.05
N VAL A 113 -9.65 25.15 -4.47
CA VAL A 113 -8.88 24.02 -3.95
C VAL A 113 -8.03 24.48 -2.78
N ILE A 114 -8.20 23.83 -1.63
CA ILE A 114 -7.42 24.04 -0.41
C ILE A 114 -6.66 22.73 -0.14
N PHE A 115 -5.34 22.81 -0.01
CA PHE A 115 -4.49 21.65 0.25
C PHE A 115 -3.71 21.80 1.55
N LEU A 116 -4.00 20.94 2.53
CA LEU A 116 -3.26 20.85 3.80
C LEU A 116 -2.47 19.55 3.81
N ASP A 117 -1.19 19.65 3.53
CA ASP A 117 -0.29 18.50 3.46
C ASP A 117 0.39 18.25 4.80
N GLU A 118 0.74 16.98 5.06
CA GLU A 118 1.31 16.50 6.32
C GLU A 118 0.56 17.06 7.55
N LEU A 119 -0.77 16.98 7.50
CA LEU A 119 -1.66 17.43 8.57
C LEU A 119 -1.30 16.87 9.95
N PRO A 120 -0.83 15.59 10.10
CA PRO A 120 -0.37 15.06 11.37
C PRO A 120 0.77 15.85 12.01
N TRP A 121 1.68 16.38 11.19
CA TRP A 121 2.79 17.20 11.71
C TRP A 121 2.35 18.62 12.06
N MET A 122 1.38 19.13 11.31
CA MET A 122 0.77 20.43 11.60
C MET A 122 0.01 20.40 12.92
N ALA A 123 -0.74 19.34 13.21
CA ALA A 123 -1.48 19.16 14.46
C ALA A 123 -0.57 18.87 15.66
N GLY A 124 0.48 18.06 15.43
CA GLY A 124 1.31 17.51 16.52
C GLY A 124 0.64 16.30 17.23
N PRO A 125 1.39 15.62 18.11
CA PRO A 125 0.97 14.34 18.68
C PRO A 125 -0.25 14.39 19.62
N GLN A 126 -0.46 15.54 20.30
CA GLN A 126 -1.46 15.69 21.36
C GLN A 126 -2.50 16.79 21.07
N SER A 127 -2.40 17.47 19.91
CA SER A 127 -3.23 18.63 19.63
C SER A 127 -4.54 18.22 18.97
N SER A 128 -5.63 18.27 19.74
CA SER A 128 -6.99 18.23 19.20
C SER A 128 -7.39 19.57 18.57
N GLU A 129 -6.79 20.69 19.00
CA GLU A 129 -7.16 22.05 18.62
C GLU A 129 -7.22 22.24 17.08
N LEU A 130 -6.16 21.84 16.35
CA LEU A 130 -6.19 21.96 14.89
C LEU A 130 -7.35 21.19 14.28
N VAL A 131 -7.62 19.98 14.77
CA VAL A 131 -8.69 19.10 14.25
C VAL A 131 -10.07 19.71 14.57
N GLU A 132 -10.23 20.23 15.77
CA GLU A 132 -11.44 20.91 16.23
C GLU A 132 -11.72 22.17 15.39
N GLU A 133 -10.71 23.02 15.19
CA GLU A 133 -10.84 24.26 14.43
C GLU A 133 -10.99 24.01 12.93
N LEU A 134 -10.36 22.98 12.38
CA LEU A 134 -10.60 22.52 11.02
C LEU A 134 -12.06 22.04 10.86
N GLY A 135 -12.58 21.30 11.85
CA GLY A 135 -13.97 20.90 11.90
C GLY A 135 -14.93 22.08 12.00
N PHE A 136 -14.61 23.09 12.80
CA PHE A 136 -15.37 24.32 12.89
C PHE A 136 -15.35 25.12 11.57
N PHE A 137 -14.17 25.30 10.97
CA PHE A 137 -14.00 25.93 9.64
C PHE A 137 -14.86 25.24 8.59
N TRP A 138 -14.79 23.90 8.53
CA TRP A 138 -15.59 23.12 7.58
C TRP A 138 -17.08 23.28 7.80
N ASN A 139 -17.57 23.00 9.01
CA ASN A 139 -18.99 22.96 9.31
C ASN A 139 -19.67 24.33 9.23
N ASN A 140 -18.98 25.38 9.68
CA ASN A 140 -19.59 26.71 9.78
C ASN A 140 -19.44 27.55 8.53
N TRP A 141 -18.41 27.27 7.71
CA TRP A 141 -18.17 28.10 6.54
C TRP A 141 -17.97 27.29 5.25
N ALA A 142 -16.97 26.42 5.17
CA ALA A 142 -16.54 25.82 3.90
C ALA A 142 -17.65 25.01 3.21
N VAL A 143 -18.41 24.20 3.95
CA VAL A 143 -19.51 23.40 3.40
C VAL A 143 -20.61 24.26 2.76
N LYS A 144 -20.80 25.50 3.27
CA LYS A 144 -21.84 26.42 2.79
C LYS A 144 -21.47 27.16 1.51
N GLN A 145 -20.19 27.19 1.15
CA GLN A 145 -19.71 27.88 -0.06
C GLN A 145 -20.04 27.13 -1.34
N ARG A 146 -20.32 25.83 -1.28
CA ARG A 146 -20.64 24.90 -2.38
C ARG A 146 -19.51 24.68 -3.40
N ASN A 147 -18.47 25.48 -3.41
CA ASN A 147 -17.36 25.41 -4.36
C ASN A 147 -15.99 25.08 -3.74
N ILE A 148 -15.94 24.69 -2.47
CA ILE A 148 -14.68 24.32 -1.80
C ILE A 148 -14.35 22.85 -2.07
N LEU A 149 -13.12 22.59 -2.48
CA LEU A 149 -12.49 21.27 -2.41
C LEU A 149 -11.36 21.32 -1.39
N LEU A 150 -11.64 20.84 -0.18
CA LEU A 150 -10.64 20.71 0.88
C LEU A 150 -9.98 19.34 0.79
N ILE A 151 -8.67 19.32 0.59
CA ILE A 151 -7.85 18.11 0.55
C ILE A 151 -6.90 18.15 1.74
N VAL A 152 -6.97 17.13 2.57
CA VAL A 152 -6.01 16.92 3.67
C VAL A 152 -5.20 15.66 3.39
N CYS A 153 -3.91 15.71 3.69
CA CYS A 153 -2.99 14.62 3.41
C CYS A 153 -2.10 14.35 4.61
N GLY A 154 -1.67 13.10 4.78
CA GLY A 154 -0.71 12.75 5.81
C GLY A 154 -0.07 11.39 5.60
N SER A 155 1.23 11.31 5.95
CA SER A 155 1.99 10.07 5.93
C SER A 155 1.86 9.29 7.23
N ALA A 156 1.60 9.92 8.37
CA ALA A 156 1.31 9.25 9.64
C ALA A 156 -0.10 8.64 9.60
N THR A 157 -0.22 7.51 8.90
CA THR A 157 -1.52 6.86 8.59
C THR A 157 -2.32 6.55 9.86
N SER A 158 -1.67 6.10 10.94
CA SER A 158 -2.37 5.85 12.21
C SER A 158 -3.03 7.11 12.77
N TRP A 159 -2.35 8.25 12.70
CA TRP A 159 -2.89 9.53 13.15
C TRP A 159 -4.07 9.96 12.25
N MET A 160 -3.94 9.84 10.93
CA MET A 160 -5.01 10.16 9.97
C MET A 160 -6.26 9.31 10.22
N LEU A 161 -6.05 8.02 10.49
CA LEU A 161 -7.15 7.09 10.81
C LEU A 161 -7.86 7.48 12.12
N ASP A 162 -7.09 7.77 13.16
CA ASP A 162 -7.63 8.04 14.49
C ASP A 162 -8.32 9.41 14.57
N ASN A 163 -7.77 10.46 13.92
CA ASN A 163 -8.19 11.84 14.12
C ASN A 163 -9.02 12.44 12.96
N ILE A 164 -8.94 11.85 11.76
CA ILE A 164 -9.63 12.39 10.58
C ILE A 164 -10.65 11.38 10.02
N ILE A 165 -10.25 10.11 9.87
CA ILE A 165 -11.04 9.14 9.11
C ILE A 165 -12.06 8.40 9.98
N ARG A 166 -11.66 8.03 11.21
CA ARG A 166 -12.49 7.30 12.20
C ARG A 166 -12.95 8.19 13.35
N ASP A 167 -12.60 9.49 13.30
CA ASP A 167 -12.95 10.43 14.35
C ASP A 167 -14.46 10.42 14.62
N TYR A 168 -14.83 10.33 15.89
CA TYR A 168 -16.21 10.43 16.38
C TYR A 168 -16.58 11.85 16.83
N GLY A 169 -15.66 12.82 16.65
CA GLY A 169 -15.81 14.23 17.01
C GLY A 169 -16.38 15.12 15.92
N GLY A 170 -15.87 16.33 15.82
CA GLY A 170 -16.36 17.39 14.94
C GLY A 170 -16.28 17.12 13.45
N LEU A 171 -15.36 16.22 13.02
CA LEU A 171 -15.20 15.81 11.62
C LEU A 171 -15.94 14.51 11.28
N HIS A 172 -16.64 13.90 12.25
CA HIS A 172 -17.39 12.65 12.04
C HIS A 172 -18.38 12.78 10.88
N SER A 173 -18.29 11.84 9.92
CA SER A 173 -19.15 11.81 8.73
C SER A 173 -19.07 13.09 7.83
N ARG A 174 -18.03 13.92 7.98
CA ARG A 174 -17.84 15.12 7.16
C ARG A 174 -16.96 14.89 5.95
N LEU A 175 -16.08 13.88 5.99
CA LEU A 175 -15.35 13.46 4.82
C LEU A 175 -16.33 12.98 3.74
N THR A 176 -16.22 13.57 2.55
CA THR A 176 -17.01 13.13 1.40
C THR A 176 -16.29 12.00 0.65
N GLU A 177 -14.96 11.91 0.81
CA GLU A 177 -14.15 10.86 0.21
C GLU A 177 -12.91 10.52 1.04
N LYS A 178 -12.47 9.27 0.96
CA LYS A 178 -11.26 8.76 1.62
C LYS A 178 -10.44 8.02 0.57
N MET A 179 -9.22 8.45 0.35
CA MET A 179 -8.33 7.90 -0.67
C MET A 179 -7.11 7.27 -0.01
N PHE A 180 -7.01 5.95 -0.06
CA PHE A 180 -5.77 5.25 0.28
C PHE A 180 -4.87 5.19 -0.96
N LEU A 181 -3.73 5.86 -0.94
CA LEU A 181 -2.78 5.83 -2.04
C LEU A 181 -1.81 4.66 -1.89
N SER A 182 -2.03 3.63 -2.70
CA SER A 182 -1.21 2.43 -2.74
C SER A 182 0.13 2.65 -3.47
N PRO A 183 1.14 1.81 -3.27
CA PRO A 183 2.27 1.69 -4.20
C PRO A 183 1.79 1.45 -5.63
N PHE A 184 2.63 1.72 -6.63
CA PHE A 184 2.32 1.44 -8.02
C PHE A 184 2.12 -0.06 -8.26
N THR A 185 1.16 -0.38 -9.11
CA THR A 185 0.99 -1.71 -9.71
C THR A 185 2.13 -2.00 -10.69
N LEU A 186 2.22 -3.24 -11.18
CA LEU A 186 3.19 -3.60 -12.23
C LEU A 186 2.99 -2.78 -13.50
N GLY A 187 1.74 -2.57 -13.92
CA GLY A 187 1.43 -1.74 -15.10
C GLY A 187 1.88 -0.29 -14.94
N GLU A 188 1.62 0.31 -13.78
CA GLU A 188 2.08 1.67 -13.46
C GLU A 188 3.61 1.74 -13.35
N SER A 189 4.26 0.73 -12.76
CA SER A 189 5.72 0.64 -12.67
C SER A 189 6.36 0.53 -14.05
N ARG A 190 5.77 -0.25 -14.98
CA ARG A 190 6.23 -0.35 -16.37
C ARG A 190 6.17 1.01 -17.08
N GLU A 191 5.06 1.72 -16.94
CA GLU A 191 4.91 3.06 -17.52
C GLU A 191 5.90 4.05 -16.91
N TYR A 192 6.13 3.99 -15.59
CA TYR A 192 7.10 4.83 -14.90
C TYR A 192 8.52 4.62 -15.42
N TYR A 193 9.00 3.37 -15.50
CA TYR A 193 10.35 3.06 -15.99
C TYR A 193 10.50 3.41 -17.47
N LYS A 194 9.48 3.14 -18.29
CA LYS A 194 9.47 3.51 -19.72
C LYS A 194 9.64 5.00 -19.92
N ARG A 195 8.89 5.85 -19.20
CA ARG A 195 9.01 7.33 -19.29
C ARG A 195 10.38 7.84 -18.86
N ARG A 196 11.06 7.11 -17.99
CA ARG A 196 12.42 7.44 -17.53
C ARG A 196 13.54 6.84 -18.40
N GLY A 197 13.22 6.22 -19.52
CA GLY A 197 14.18 5.69 -20.47
C GLY A 197 14.82 4.36 -20.07
N PHE A 198 14.19 3.59 -19.16
CA PHE A 198 14.63 2.24 -18.86
C PHE A 198 14.22 1.26 -19.95
N LEU A 199 15.11 0.34 -20.29
CA LEU A 199 14.88 -0.76 -21.23
C LEU A 199 14.79 -2.09 -20.44
N MET A 200 13.86 -2.15 -19.50
CA MET A 200 13.64 -3.34 -18.67
C MET A 200 12.53 -4.21 -19.26
N SER A 201 12.75 -5.52 -19.24
CA SER A 201 11.71 -6.51 -19.50
C SER A 201 10.65 -6.52 -18.38
N ASP A 202 9.46 -7.03 -18.65
CA ASP A 202 8.40 -7.19 -17.65
C ASP A 202 8.87 -8.08 -16.49
N TYR A 203 9.71 -9.07 -16.76
CA TYR A 203 10.34 -9.89 -15.72
C TYR A 203 11.26 -9.06 -14.80
N GLU A 204 12.12 -8.21 -15.36
CA GLU A 204 12.99 -7.33 -14.57
C GLU A 204 12.21 -6.30 -13.77
N ILE A 205 11.11 -5.76 -14.32
CA ILE A 205 10.22 -4.85 -13.61
C ILE A 205 9.56 -5.57 -12.43
N ALA A 206 9.06 -6.79 -12.63
CA ALA A 206 8.48 -7.59 -11.57
C ALA A 206 9.51 -7.91 -10.47
N LEU A 207 10.72 -8.32 -10.84
CA LEU A 207 11.80 -8.60 -9.89
C LEU A 207 12.21 -7.33 -9.12
N CYS A 208 12.30 -6.19 -9.79
CA CYS A 208 12.53 -4.90 -9.15
C CYS A 208 11.43 -4.57 -8.16
N GLN A 209 10.16 -4.75 -8.53
CA GLN A 209 9.03 -4.53 -7.64
C GLN A 209 9.03 -5.47 -6.43
N MET A 210 9.39 -6.75 -6.62
CA MET A 210 9.56 -7.71 -5.53
C MET A 210 10.70 -7.32 -4.57
N ALA A 211 11.70 -6.54 -5.04
CA ALA A 211 12.78 -6.05 -4.20
C ALA A 211 12.44 -4.74 -3.48
N ILE A 212 12.01 -3.69 -4.19
CA ILE A 212 11.84 -2.34 -3.63
C ILE A 212 10.37 -1.90 -3.48
N GLY A 213 9.43 -2.67 -4.00
CA GLY A 213 8.02 -2.29 -4.12
C GLY A 213 7.79 -1.26 -5.22
N GLY A 214 6.52 -0.97 -5.51
CA GLY A 214 6.11 0.08 -6.44
C GLY A 214 6.10 1.47 -5.80
N ILE A 215 7.15 1.83 -5.05
CA ILE A 215 7.27 3.10 -4.35
C ILE A 215 8.01 4.10 -5.24
N PRO A 216 7.34 5.16 -5.77
CA PRO A 216 7.95 6.09 -6.72
C PRO A 216 9.29 6.65 -6.27
N TYR A 217 9.41 7.04 -5.00
CA TYR A 217 10.66 7.56 -4.44
C TYR A 217 11.82 6.55 -4.46
N TYR A 218 11.55 5.26 -4.34
CA TYR A 218 12.60 4.23 -4.45
C TYR A 218 12.93 3.94 -5.91
N MET A 219 11.91 3.92 -6.75
CA MET A 219 12.08 3.77 -8.20
C MET A 219 12.89 4.93 -8.79
N ASP A 220 12.76 6.13 -8.22
CA ASP A 220 13.50 7.34 -8.61
C ASP A 220 15.01 7.24 -8.37
N ARG A 221 15.43 6.38 -7.44
CA ARG A 221 16.84 6.11 -7.14
C ARG A 221 17.48 5.10 -8.09
N MET A 222 16.71 4.47 -8.97
CA MET A 222 17.23 3.59 -10.02
C MET A 222 17.77 4.42 -11.17
N SER A 223 18.80 3.92 -11.84
CA SER A 223 19.46 4.57 -12.98
C SER A 223 19.29 3.73 -14.24
N PRO A 224 18.83 4.31 -15.37
CA PRO A 224 18.60 3.57 -16.62
C PRO A 224 19.88 3.02 -17.25
N GLY A 225 21.05 3.63 -16.96
CA GLY A 225 22.36 3.17 -17.45
C GLY A 225 22.98 2.01 -16.67
N ARG A 226 22.24 1.40 -15.73
CA ARG A 226 22.71 0.30 -14.86
C ARG A 226 21.85 -0.92 -15.02
N THR A 227 22.44 -2.11 -14.84
CA THR A 227 21.69 -3.36 -14.76
C THR A 227 20.81 -3.37 -13.50
N LEU A 228 19.80 -4.23 -13.48
CA LEU A 228 18.95 -4.39 -12.28
C LEU A 228 19.78 -4.77 -11.04
N THR A 229 20.74 -5.70 -11.19
CA THR A 229 21.67 -6.09 -10.10
C THR A 229 22.45 -4.90 -9.56
N GLN A 230 23.02 -4.06 -10.44
CA GLN A 230 23.75 -2.86 -10.04
C GLN A 230 22.85 -1.85 -9.32
N ASN A 231 21.63 -1.68 -9.80
CA ASN A 231 20.64 -0.79 -9.17
C ASN A 231 20.25 -1.29 -7.77
N ILE A 232 20.00 -2.58 -7.60
CA ILE A 232 19.67 -3.18 -6.28
C ILE A 232 20.88 -3.06 -5.33
N ASN A 233 22.10 -3.28 -5.81
CA ASN A 233 23.31 -3.11 -4.99
C ASN A 233 23.44 -1.67 -4.49
N ASN A 234 23.34 -0.70 -5.37
CA ASN A 234 23.41 0.70 -4.97
C ASN A 234 22.31 1.11 -3.98
N PHE A 235 21.11 0.57 -4.15
CA PHE A 235 19.98 0.93 -3.30
C PHE A 235 20.12 0.34 -1.89
N TYR A 236 20.57 -0.91 -1.76
CA TYR A 236 20.58 -1.65 -0.52
C TYR A 236 21.97 -1.84 0.09
N PHE A 237 22.95 -2.30 -0.68
CA PHE A 237 24.22 -2.79 -0.14
C PHE A 237 25.29 -1.68 -0.10
N ASP A 238 25.30 -0.78 -1.07
CA ASP A 238 26.21 0.38 -1.10
C ASP A 238 25.66 1.57 -0.29
N ASN A 239 24.41 1.51 0.14
CA ASN A 239 23.73 2.59 0.84
C ASN A 239 23.95 2.48 2.36
N LYS A 240 24.91 3.21 2.89
CA LYS A 240 25.22 3.27 4.33
C LYS A 240 24.05 3.73 5.22
N SER A 241 23.02 4.34 4.65
CA SER A 241 21.86 4.86 5.37
C SER A 241 20.64 3.92 5.28
N ILE A 242 20.78 2.70 4.77
CA ILE A 242 19.65 1.81 4.54
C ILE A 242 18.97 1.36 5.84
N ASP A 243 19.74 1.17 6.92
CA ASP A 243 19.21 0.84 8.25
C ASP A 243 18.41 2.00 8.84
N GLN A 244 18.89 3.24 8.61
CA GLN A 244 18.15 4.44 9.01
C GLN A 244 16.88 4.58 8.18
N GLU A 245 16.94 4.31 6.87
CA GLU A 245 15.76 4.30 5.99
C GLU A 245 14.70 3.34 6.48
N PHE A 246 15.09 2.11 6.85
CA PHE A 246 14.17 1.14 7.43
C PHE A 246 13.50 1.68 8.71
N THR A 247 14.27 2.26 9.60
CA THR A 247 13.75 2.84 10.86
C THR A 247 12.83 4.02 10.58
N ASP A 248 13.20 4.91 9.67
CA ASP A 248 12.47 6.14 9.32
C ASP A 248 11.11 5.85 8.67
N VAL A 249 10.99 4.76 7.92
CA VAL A 249 9.69 4.31 7.37
C VAL A 249 8.69 4.11 8.49
N TYR A 250 9.06 3.42 9.56
CA TYR A 250 8.16 3.12 10.68
C TYR A 250 7.99 4.32 11.62
N ALA A 251 9.06 5.10 11.87
CA ALA A 251 8.99 6.30 12.69
C ALA A 251 8.10 7.38 12.06
N GLY A 252 8.06 7.47 10.74
CA GLY A 252 7.17 8.38 10.02
C GLY A 252 5.69 7.95 9.99
N LEU A 253 5.42 6.65 10.22
CA LEU A 253 4.05 6.11 10.21
C LEU A 253 3.44 6.02 11.61
N PHE A 254 4.25 5.79 12.65
CA PHE A 254 3.78 5.42 13.99
C PHE A 254 4.54 6.15 15.10
N GLN A 255 3.82 6.68 16.08
CA GLN A 255 4.41 7.38 17.23
C GLN A 255 5.33 6.49 18.10
N SER A 256 5.05 5.19 18.19
CA SER A 256 5.83 4.21 18.95
C SER A 256 6.36 3.13 18.04
N ALA A 257 7.22 3.52 17.09
CA ALA A 257 7.70 2.66 15.98
C ALA A 257 8.27 1.32 16.43
N THR A 258 8.97 1.25 17.58
CA THR A 258 9.65 0.04 18.06
C THR A 258 8.72 -1.17 18.12
N ARG A 259 7.53 -1.04 18.70
CA ARG A 259 6.56 -2.15 18.80
C ARG A 259 6.06 -2.63 17.44
N TYR A 260 5.92 -1.72 16.50
CA TYR A 260 5.53 -2.05 15.11
C TYR A 260 6.68 -2.79 14.41
N ILE A 261 7.91 -2.34 14.59
CA ILE A 261 9.12 -3.01 14.07
C ILE A 261 9.25 -4.42 14.64
N ASP A 262 8.99 -4.63 15.94
CA ASP A 262 9.02 -5.95 16.57
C ASP A 262 8.04 -6.92 15.89
N VAL A 263 6.79 -6.47 15.65
CA VAL A 263 5.77 -7.26 14.95
C VAL A 263 6.19 -7.57 13.53
N VAL A 264 6.70 -6.59 12.81
CA VAL A 264 7.13 -6.74 11.42
C VAL A 264 8.35 -7.66 11.31
N CYS A 265 9.32 -7.55 12.22
CA CYS A 265 10.47 -8.46 12.28
C CYS A 265 10.05 -9.90 12.61
N ALA A 266 9.05 -10.09 13.48
CA ALA A 266 8.50 -11.41 13.76
C ALA A 266 7.84 -12.02 12.51
N LEU A 267 7.01 -11.25 11.81
CA LEU A 267 6.35 -11.67 10.57
C LEU A 267 7.35 -11.95 9.43
N GLY A 268 8.44 -11.18 9.35
CA GLY A 268 9.50 -11.40 8.36
C GLY A 268 10.21 -12.75 8.48
N ARG A 269 10.23 -13.35 9.69
CA ARG A 269 10.82 -14.68 9.93
C ARG A 269 9.93 -15.83 9.43
N LYS A 270 8.61 -15.63 9.37
CA LYS A 270 7.64 -16.65 8.97
C LYS A 270 6.82 -16.16 7.78
N PHE A 271 7.34 -16.36 6.61
CA PHE A 271 6.83 -15.78 5.37
C PHE A 271 5.36 -16.14 5.07
N TYR A 272 4.93 -17.36 5.40
CA TYR A 272 3.51 -17.75 5.25
C TYR A 272 2.57 -17.07 6.25
N GLY A 273 3.13 -16.15 7.05
CA GLY A 273 2.40 -15.38 8.05
C GLY A 273 2.25 -16.11 9.39
N MET A 274 1.71 -15.38 10.33
CA MET A 274 1.51 -15.82 11.70
C MET A 274 0.08 -15.54 12.14
N THR A 275 -0.44 -16.42 12.99
CA THR A 275 -1.68 -16.15 13.72
C THR A 275 -1.42 -15.10 14.82
N ARG A 276 -2.51 -14.53 15.36
CA ARG A 276 -2.43 -13.58 16.47
C ARG A 276 -1.59 -14.14 17.64
N ASN A 277 -1.83 -15.38 18.02
CA ASN A 277 -1.14 -16.00 19.16
C ASN A 277 0.36 -16.20 18.91
N GLU A 278 0.73 -16.58 17.69
CA GLU A 278 2.13 -16.73 17.30
C GLU A 278 2.87 -15.40 17.34
N ILE A 279 2.24 -14.29 16.89
CA ILE A 279 2.85 -12.95 16.96
C ILE A 279 3.04 -12.52 18.41
N LEU A 280 2.04 -12.71 19.27
CA LEU A 280 2.12 -12.37 20.69
C LEU A 280 3.26 -13.14 21.36
N ALA A 281 3.39 -14.44 21.08
CA ALA A 281 4.48 -15.29 21.62
C ALA A 281 5.85 -14.82 21.14
N ALA A 282 5.98 -14.45 19.86
CA ALA A 282 7.25 -14.02 19.26
C ALA A 282 7.71 -12.63 19.73
N THR A 283 6.77 -11.71 19.96
CA THR A 283 7.06 -10.29 20.29
C THR A 283 7.02 -9.99 21.77
N LYS A 284 6.45 -10.89 22.58
CA LYS A 284 6.18 -10.67 24.01
C LYS A 284 5.31 -9.42 24.31
N ILE A 285 4.61 -8.89 23.30
CA ILE A 285 3.65 -7.82 23.47
C ILE A 285 2.42 -8.38 24.19
N SER A 286 1.91 -7.68 25.21
CA SER A 286 0.69 -8.09 25.89
C SER A 286 -0.51 -8.07 24.95
N GLY A 287 -1.31 -9.14 24.96
CA GLY A 287 -2.57 -9.20 24.23
C GLY A 287 -3.56 -8.17 24.76
N GLY A 288 -4.34 -7.52 23.89
CA GLY A 288 -5.32 -6.52 24.27
C GLY A 288 -5.51 -5.44 23.20
N GLY A 289 -6.05 -4.30 23.62
CA GLY A 289 -6.36 -3.17 22.72
C GLY A 289 -5.13 -2.62 21.99
N THR A 290 -4.00 -2.49 22.70
CA THR A 290 -2.73 -2.01 22.12
C THR A 290 -2.26 -2.88 20.96
N PHE A 291 -2.26 -4.21 21.14
CA PHE A 291 -1.86 -5.14 20.09
C PHE A 291 -2.84 -5.08 18.90
N THR A 292 -4.15 -5.03 19.17
CA THR A 292 -5.16 -4.90 18.13
C THR A 292 -4.93 -3.63 17.32
N LYS A 293 -4.67 -2.49 17.99
CA LYS A 293 -4.36 -1.22 17.32
C LYS A 293 -3.09 -1.32 16.44
N ILE A 294 -2.04 -2.00 16.90
CA ILE A 294 -0.81 -2.21 16.10
C ILE A 294 -1.15 -2.98 14.81
N ILE A 295 -1.88 -4.08 14.91
CA ILE A 295 -2.26 -4.90 13.76
C ILE A 295 -3.15 -4.12 12.80
N ASP A 296 -4.16 -3.42 13.31
CA ASP A 296 -5.07 -2.62 12.47
C ASP A 296 -4.31 -1.51 11.75
N ASN A 297 -3.41 -0.81 12.42
CA ASN A 297 -2.61 0.24 11.81
C ASN A 297 -1.65 -0.30 10.74
N LEU A 298 -0.96 -1.42 11.00
CA LEU A 298 -0.09 -2.06 10.00
C LEU A 298 -0.88 -2.50 8.76
N LYS A 299 -2.09 -3.02 8.95
CA LYS A 299 -3.00 -3.39 7.87
C LYS A 299 -3.43 -2.18 7.04
N GLU A 300 -3.89 -1.12 7.70
CA GLU A 300 -4.37 0.09 7.02
C GLU A 300 -3.24 0.86 6.32
N CYS A 301 -1.99 0.66 6.76
CA CYS A 301 -0.80 1.18 6.06
C CYS A 301 -0.37 0.30 4.87
N GLY A 302 -1.00 -0.86 4.65
CA GLY A 302 -0.60 -1.81 3.62
C GLY A 302 0.74 -2.50 3.89
N ILE A 303 1.23 -2.51 5.15
CA ILE A 303 2.47 -3.18 5.54
C ILE A 303 2.23 -4.68 5.76
N ILE A 304 1.08 -5.02 6.34
CA ILE A 304 0.63 -6.40 6.48
C ILE A 304 -0.71 -6.60 5.80
N ARG A 305 -0.95 -7.82 5.35
CA ARG A 305 -2.26 -8.25 4.90
C ARG A 305 -2.86 -9.26 5.87
N VAL A 306 -4.18 -9.30 5.88
CA VAL A 306 -4.96 -10.32 6.58
C VAL A 306 -5.37 -11.35 5.54
N TYR A 307 -4.93 -12.59 5.73
CA TYR A 307 -5.20 -13.66 4.77
C TYR A 307 -6.11 -14.71 5.41
N PRO A 308 -7.40 -14.68 5.10
CA PRO A 308 -8.33 -15.64 5.70
C PRO A 308 -8.09 -17.05 5.15
N ARG A 309 -8.11 -18.03 6.03
CA ARG A 309 -8.09 -19.44 5.64
C ARG A 309 -9.49 -19.88 5.24
N TYR A 310 -9.61 -20.51 4.08
CA TYR A 310 -10.89 -20.96 3.56
C TYR A 310 -11.58 -21.93 4.54
N GLY A 311 -12.78 -21.57 4.94
CA GLY A 311 -13.57 -22.38 5.84
C GLY A 311 -13.13 -22.38 7.32
N LYS A 312 -12.21 -21.51 7.70
CA LYS A 312 -11.75 -21.36 9.09
C LYS A 312 -12.31 -20.09 9.75
N GLY A 313 -12.41 -20.11 11.08
CA GLY A 313 -12.91 -18.96 11.85
C GLY A 313 -11.86 -17.84 11.98
N ARG A 314 -12.31 -16.68 12.51
CA ARG A 314 -11.45 -15.50 12.74
C ARG A 314 -10.20 -15.78 13.58
N LYS A 315 -10.24 -16.75 14.49
CA LYS A 315 -9.08 -17.12 15.35
C LYS A 315 -7.92 -17.73 14.57
N GLU A 316 -8.18 -18.29 13.39
CA GLU A 316 -7.18 -18.90 12.51
C GLU A 316 -6.73 -17.96 11.37
N THR A 317 -7.11 -16.69 11.47
CA THR A 317 -6.66 -15.65 10.54
C THR A 317 -5.14 -15.51 10.59
N VAL A 318 -4.52 -15.45 9.43
CA VAL A 318 -3.09 -15.29 9.25
C VAL A 318 -2.77 -13.85 8.89
N TYR A 319 -1.78 -13.29 9.55
CA TYR A 319 -1.21 -11.97 9.26
C TYR A 319 0.12 -12.17 8.54
N GLN A 320 0.27 -11.56 7.38
CA GLN A 320 1.45 -11.71 6.54
C GLN A 320 2.06 -10.34 6.24
N LEU A 321 3.38 -10.23 6.34
CA LEU A 321 4.12 -9.05 5.90
C LEU A 321 4.04 -8.95 4.37
N CYS A 322 3.66 -7.77 3.84
CA CYS A 322 3.48 -7.56 2.42
C CYS A 322 4.21 -6.31 1.87
N ASP A 323 5.02 -5.67 2.68
CA ASP A 323 5.91 -4.59 2.25
C ASP A 323 7.22 -5.16 1.68
N TYR A 324 7.44 -5.05 0.37
CA TYR A 324 8.61 -5.63 -0.31
C TYR A 324 9.94 -5.06 0.16
N PHE A 325 10.01 -3.72 0.36
CA PHE A 325 11.22 -3.10 0.89
C PHE A 325 11.63 -3.74 2.22
N THR A 326 10.69 -3.89 3.13
CA THR A 326 10.92 -4.51 4.43
C THR A 326 11.28 -6.00 4.30
N LEU A 327 10.57 -6.74 3.43
CA LEU A 327 10.85 -8.15 3.18
C LEU A 327 12.27 -8.34 2.64
N PHE A 328 12.67 -7.57 1.66
CA PHE A 328 14.01 -7.64 1.08
C PHE A 328 15.08 -7.28 2.11
N TYR A 329 14.88 -6.16 2.82
CA TYR A 329 15.79 -5.71 3.87
C TYR A 329 16.02 -6.77 4.95
N LEU A 330 14.94 -7.37 5.47
CA LEU A 330 15.04 -8.39 6.53
C LEU A 330 15.69 -9.71 6.06
N ASN A 331 15.50 -10.07 4.78
CA ASN A 331 16.06 -11.32 4.24
C ASN A 331 17.54 -11.19 3.85
N PHE A 332 17.94 -10.09 3.20
CA PHE A 332 19.23 -10.00 2.54
C PHE A 332 20.17 -8.93 3.12
N VAL A 333 19.63 -7.89 3.76
CA VAL A 333 20.44 -6.72 4.16
C VAL A 333 20.74 -6.72 5.64
N LYS A 334 19.73 -6.84 6.49
CA LYS A 334 19.85 -6.68 7.96
C LYS A 334 20.93 -7.55 8.61
N ASN A 335 21.14 -8.77 8.10
CA ASN A 335 22.08 -9.74 8.65
C ASN A 335 23.22 -10.07 7.66
N SER A 336 23.35 -9.30 6.56
CA SER A 336 24.43 -9.52 5.61
C SER A 336 25.75 -9.03 6.20
N HIS A 337 26.79 -9.89 6.12
CA HIS A 337 28.15 -9.42 6.36
C HIS A 337 28.56 -8.47 5.24
N SER A 338 29.39 -7.47 5.54
CA SER A 338 29.83 -6.38 4.66
C SER A 338 30.48 -6.76 3.31
N SER A 339 30.59 -8.04 3.01
CA SER A 339 31.18 -8.58 1.77
C SER A 339 30.15 -9.19 0.79
N ARG A 340 28.85 -9.22 1.13
CA ARG A 340 27.82 -9.78 0.24
C ARG A 340 27.12 -8.68 -0.52
N ASP A 341 26.89 -8.92 -1.81
CA ASP A 341 26.10 -8.10 -2.71
C ASP A 341 24.92 -8.92 -3.29
N TRP A 342 24.03 -8.25 -4.01
CA TRP A 342 22.88 -8.93 -4.62
C TRP A 342 23.29 -10.05 -5.58
N GLY A 343 24.39 -9.85 -6.35
CA GLY A 343 24.89 -10.86 -7.26
C GLY A 343 25.30 -12.16 -6.58
N SER A 344 25.78 -12.08 -5.33
CA SER A 344 26.16 -13.26 -4.55
C SER A 344 24.97 -14.07 -4.04
N PHE A 345 23.77 -13.46 -3.92
CA PHE A 345 22.55 -14.17 -3.53
C PHE A 345 21.85 -14.83 -4.72
N GLN A 346 21.99 -14.29 -5.92
CA GLN A 346 21.42 -14.89 -7.13
C GLN A 346 21.95 -16.33 -7.27
N ARG A 347 21.06 -17.31 -7.52
CA ARG A 347 21.32 -18.77 -7.53
C ARG A 347 21.49 -19.41 -6.14
N SER A 348 21.24 -18.69 -5.05
CA SER A 348 21.18 -19.30 -3.71
C SER A 348 19.78 -19.83 -3.40
N HIS A 349 19.70 -20.79 -2.47
CA HIS A 349 18.41 -21.27 -1.97
C HIS A 349 17.58 -20.16 -1.31
N GLU A 350 18.27 -19.18 -0.69
CA GLU A 350 17.61 -17.99 -0.10
C GLU A 350 16.90 -17.17 -1.18
N TYR A 351 17.57 -16.98 -2.34
CA TYR A 351 16.99 -16.27 -3.49
C TYR A 351 15.78 -17.00 -4.06
N GLU A 352 15.92 -18.31 -4.31
CA GLU A 352 14.80 -19.12 -4.82
C GLU A 352 13.60 -19.10 -3.88
N SER A 353 13.85 -19.27 -2.59
CA SER A 353 12.82 -19.23 -1.55
C SER A 353 12.14 -17.85 -1.45
N TRP A 354 12.93 -16.76 -1.49
CA TRP A 354 12.42 -15.40 -1.50
C TRP A 354 11.63 -15.11 -2.79
N GLY A 355 12.16 -15.49 -3.93
CA GLY A 355 11.53 -15.27 -5.24
C GLY A 355 10.16 -15.93 -5.34
N GLY A 356 10.06 -17.22 -4.98
CA GLY A 356 8.78 -17.93 -4.96
C GLY A 356 7.74 -17.23 -4.09
N ARG A 357 8.11 -16.91 -2.87
CA ARG A 357 7.20 -16.32 -1.86
C ARG A 357 6.81 -14.88 -2.19
N THR A 358 7.74 -14.06 -2.69
CA THR A 358 7.43 -12.68 -3.08
C THR A 358 6.61 -12.63 -4.36
N PHE A 359 6.73 -13.63 -5.25
CA PHE A 359 5.88 -13.77 -6.42
C PHE A 359 4.44 -14.15 -6.05
N GLU A 360 4.24 -15.08 -5.09
CA GLU A 360 2.90 -15.35 -4.54
C GLU A 360 2.26 -14.07 -3.97
N LEU A 361 3.06 -13.24 -3.27
CA LEU A 361 2.62 -11.95 -2.76
C LEU A 361 2.27 -10.99 -3.90
N LEU A 362 3.11 -10.93 -4.94
CA LEU A 362 2.88 -10.11 -6.13
C LEU A 362 1.57 -10.47 -6.83
N CYS A 363 1.32 -11.75 -7.05
CA CYS A 363 0.05 -12.25 -7.58
C CYS A 363 -1.14 -11.82 -6.72
N SER A 364 -1.01 -11.94 -5.40
CA SER A 364 -2.07 -11.54 -4.46
C SER A 364 -2.35 -10.03 -4.48
N GLN A 365 -1.34 -9.19 -4.66
CA GLN A 365 -1.51 -7.74 -4.78
C GLN A 365 -2.13 -7.35 -6.15
N HIS A 366 -1.97 -8.21 -7.16
CA HIS A 366 -2.56 -8.06 -8.49
C HIS A 366 -3.81 -8.95 -8.68
N ILE A 367 -4.53 -9.22 -7.59
CA ILE A 367 -5.72 -10.08 -7.62
C ILE A 367 -6.81 -9.57 -8.57
N ARG A 368 -6.92 -8.25 -8.77
CA ARG A 368 -7.87 -7.66 -9.72
C ARG A 368 -7.57 -8.09 -11.15
N GLN A 369 -6.29 -8.07 -11.53
CA GLN A 369 -5.82 -8.51 -12.85
C GLN A 369 -6.08 -10.01 -13.05
N ILE A 370 -5.76 -10.83 -12.04
CA ILE A 370 -6.05 -12.26 -12.05
C ILE A 370 -7.55 -12.51 -12.23
N LYS A 371 -8.41 -11.84 -11.46
CA LYS A 371 -9.87 -11.97 -11.58
C LYS A 371 -10.38 -11.51 -12.95
N LYS A 372 -9.80 -10.44 -13.51
CA LYS A 372 -10.10 -9.97 -14.87
C LYS A 372 -9.74 -11.04 -15.90
N ALA A 373 -8.55 -11.63 -15.81
CA ALA A 373 -8.11 -12.70 -16.72
C ALA A 373 -8.96 -13.97 -16.59
N LEU A 374 -9.42 -14.31 -15.40
CA LEU A 374 -10.32 -15.42 -15.13
C LEU A 374 -11.79 -15.09 -15.44
N MET A 375 -12.13 -13.84 -15.78
CA MET A 375 -13.49 -13.33 -16.01
C MET A 375 -14.44 -13.54 -14.82
N VAL A 376 -13.90 -13.59 -13.59
CA VAL A 376 -14.68 -13.71 -12.34
C VAL A 376 -14.98 -12.35 -11.72
N LYS A 377 -16.00 -12.28 -10.87
CA LYS A 377 -16.40 -11.02 -10.23
C LYS A 377 -15.35 -10.54 -9.24
N PHE A 378 -15.09 -9.24 -9.24
CA PHE A 378 -14.16 -8.62 -8.26
C PHE A 378 -14.61 -8.78 -6.80
N ALA A 379 -15.91 -8.93 -6.56
CA ALA A 379 -16.46 -9.15 -5.23
C ALA A 379 -16.21 -10.56 -4.67
N ASP A 380 -15.87 -11.56 -5.51
CA ASP A 380 -15.53 -12.90 -5.07
C ASP A 380 -14.23 -12.82 -4.26
N LYS A 381 -14.24 -13.40 -3.05
CA LYS A 381 -13.09 -13.31 -2.15
C LYS A 381 -12.08 -14.40 -2.45
N GLU A 382 -10.82 -14.12 -2.21
CA GLU A 382 -9.72 -15.07 -2.28
C GLU A 382 -9.34 -15.57 -0.89
N TYR A 383 -8.85 -16.82 -0.82
CA TYR A 383 -8.47 -17.49 0.43
C TYR A 383 -7.24 -18.36 0.20
N CYS A 384 -6.40 -18.56 1.23
CA CYS A 384 -5.51 -19.71 1.25
C CYS A 384 -6.23 -20.92 1.84
N TRP A 385 -5.75 -22.12 1.51
CA TRP A 385 -6.30 -23.34 2.05
C TRP A 385 -5.19 -24.30 2.47
N SER A 386 -5.39 -24.95 3.59
CA SER A 386 -4.55 -26.06 4.02
C SER A 386 -5.43 -27.19 4.58
N GLY A 387 -5.10 -28.39 4.23
CA GLY A 387 -5.80 -29.60 4.65
C GLY A 387 -4.89 -30.80 4.64
N THR A 388 -5.49 -31.99 4.69
CA THR A 388 -4.79 -33.27 4.61
C THR A 388 -5.46 -34.12 3.55
N THR A 389 -4.67 -34.98 2.90
CA THR A 389 -5.21 -36.08 2.07
C THR A 389 -5.93 -37.09 2.95
N PRO A 390 -6.72 -38.02 2.38
CA PRO A 390 -7.30 -39.13 3.12
C PRO A 390 -6.25 -39.97 3.87
N GLU A 391 -5.02 -40.05 3.33
CA GLU A 391 -3.87 -40.77 3.92
C GLU A 391 -3.13 -39.96 4.99
N GLY A 392 -3.61 -38.74 5.32
CA GLY A 392 -3.04 -37.91 6.39
C GLY A 392 -1.89 -36.98 5.95
N GLN A 393 -1.52 -36.92 4.67
CA GLN A 393 -0.47 -36.02 4.18
C GLN A 393 -0.96 -34.56 4.14
N GLY A 394 -0.16 -33.64 4.67
CA GLY A 394 -0.44 -32.21 4.64
C GLY A 394 -0.42 -31.66 3.20
N VAL A 395 -1.40 -30.83 2.87
CA VAL A 395 -1.54 -30.15 1.58
C VAL A 395 -1.82 -28.67 1.78
N GLN A 396 -1.18 -27.85 0.97
CA GLN A 396 -1.42 -26.41 0.93
C GLN A 396 -1.72 -25.94 -0.48
N ILE A 397 -2.68 -25.03 -0.62
CA ILE A 397 -3.05 -24.33 -1.86
C ILE A 397 -2.82 -22.84 -1.62
N ASP A 398 -2.08 -22.20 -2.52
CA ASP A 398 -1.65 -20.82 -2.38
C ASP A 398 -2.84 -19.87 -2.40
N MET A 399 -3.77 -20.09 -3.35
CA MET A 399 -4.98 -19.27 -3.45
C MET A 399 -6.16 -20.09 -3.99
N ILE A 400 -7.33 -19.85 -3.39
CA ILE A 400 -8.61 -20.33 -3.91
C ILE A 400 -9.53 -19.12 -4.13
N ILE A 401 -10.16 -19.05 -5.30
CA ILE A 401 -11.17 -18.06 -5.62
C ILE A 401 -12.49 -18.81 -5.86
N PRO A 402 -13.36 -18.93 -4.85
CA PRO A 402 -14.69 -19.49 -5.06
C PRO A 402 -15.54 -18.49 -5.84
N SER A 403 -16.14 -18.93 -6.94
CA SER A 403 -17.12 -18.16 -7.71
C SER A 403 -18.50 -18.84 -7.66
N PRO A 404 -19.33 -18.51 -6.65
CA PRO A 404 -20.61 -19.16 -6.43
C PRO A 404 -21.59 -18.97 -7.58
N ASN A 405 -21.53 -17.85 -8.29
CA ASN A 405 -22.41 -17.57 -9.43
C ASN A 405 -22.11 -18.46 -10.62
N GLU A 406 -20.85 -18.83 -10.81
CA GLU A 406 -20.38 -19.69 -11.89
C GLU A 406 -20.31 -21.16 -11.45
N ARG A 407 -20.62 -21.43 -10.16
CA ARG A 407 -20.47 -22.76 -9.56
C ARG A 407 -19.09 -23.35 -9.82
N THR A 408 -18.06 -22.53 -9.66
CA THR A 408 -16.67 -22.90 -9.95
C THR A 408 -15.77 -22.43 -8.82
N ASP A 409 -14.86 -23.30 -8.39
CA ASP A 409 -13.79 -22.98 -7.45
C ASP A 409 -12.46 -23.01 -8.23
N TYR A 410 -11.79 -21.86 -8.32
CA TYR A 410 -10.49 -21.73 -8.97
C TYR A 410 -9.39 -22.03 -7.95
N ILE A 411 -8.58 -23.05 -8.21
CA ILE A 411 -7.40 -23.41 -7.40
C ILE A 411 -6.19 -22.83 -8.10
N CYS A 412 -5.56 -21.81 -7.51
CA CYS A 412 -4.43 -21.13 -8.10
C CYS A 412 -3.12 -21.54 -7.42
N GLU A 413 -2.13 -21.85 -8.23
CA GLU A 413 -0.74 -22.13 -7.83
C GLU A 413 0.17 -21.15 -8.53
N MET A 414 1.14 -20.56 -7.80
CA MET A 414 2.07 -19.58 -8.30
C MET A 414 3.48 -20.13 -8.35
N LYS A 415 4.18 -19.94 -9.48
CA LYS A 415 5.59 -20.36 -9.64
C LYS A 415 6.44 -19.25 -10.24
N PHE A 416 7.45 -18.85 -9.48
CA PHE A 416 8.49 -17.96 -9.95
C PHE A 416 9.63 -18.75 -10.57
N SER A 417 10.06 -18.39 -11.76
CA SER A 417 11.17 -19.03 -12.47
C SER A 417 11.84 -18.05 -13.42
N GLU A 418 13.12 -18.23 -13.68
CA GLU A 418 13.93 -17.42 -14.62
C GLU A 418 13.77 -17.86 -16.08
N SER A 419 12.99 -18.91 -16.32
CA SER A 419 12.62 -19.44 -17.63
C SER A 419 11.20 -19.96 -17.60
N LYS A 420 10.68 -20.39 -18.75
CA LYS A 420 9.39 -21.10 -18.81
C LYS A 420 9.38 -22.27 -17.83
N TYR A 421 8.36 -22.37 -17.01
CA TYR A 421 8.27 -23.40 -15.98
C TYR A 421 7.92 -24.76 -16.58
N LEU A 422 8.72 -25.79 -16.25
CA LEU A 422 8.47 -27.17 -16.68
C LEU A 422 7.79 -27.92 -15.54
N ILE A 423 6.59 -28.45 -15.81
CA ILE A 423 5.91 -29.38 -14.88
C ILE A 423 6.54 -30.75 -15.04
N SER A 424 7.18 -31.24 -13.98
CA SER A 424 7.68 -32.63 -13.91
C SER A 424 6.54 -33.61 -13.62
N SER A 425 6.78 -34.92 -13.87
CA SER A 425 5.82 -35.96 -13.50
C SER A 425 5.47 -35.93 -12.01
N SER A 426 6.47 -35.80 -11.14
CA SER A 426 6.25 -35.73 -9.70
C SER A 426 5.45 -34.50 -9.26
N TYR A 427 5.66 -33.36 -9.94
CA TYR A 427 4.90 -32.16 -9.65
C TYR A 427 3.46 -32.23 -10.19
N GLU A 428 3.24 -32.90 -11.32
CA GLU A 428 1.88 -33.22 -11.80
C GLU A 428 1.11 -34.07 -10.78
N GLU A 429 1.76 -35.09 -10.20
CA GLU A 429 1.16 -35.87 -9.13
C GLU A 429 0.82 -35.04 -7.90
N ASP A 430 1.67 -34.08 -7.54
CA ASP A 430 1.41 -33.13 -6.46
C ASP A 430 0.19 -32.24 -6.76
N ILE A 431 0.05 -31.75 -7.99
CA ILE A 431 -1.12 -30.99 -8.44
C ILE A 431 -2.40 -31.84 -8.26
N PHE A 432 -2.41 -33.08 -8.75
CA PHE A 432 -3.56 -33.96 -8.56
C PHE A 432 -3.85 -34.25 -7.10
N ARG A 433 -2.83 -34.41 -6.28
CA ARG A 433 -2.96 -34.58 -4.82
C ARG A 433 -3.66 -33.36 -4.20
N LYS A 434 -3.26 -32.13 -4.56
CA LYS A 434 -3.88 -30.89 -4.08
C LYS A 434 -5.35 -30.80 -4.49
N ILE A 435 -5.66 -31.06 -5.76
CA ILE A 435 -7.02 -31.03 -6.29
C ILE A 435 -7.90 -32.07 -5.55
N ASN A 436 -7.42 -33.30 -5.38
CA ASN A 436 -8.17 -34.35 -4.72
C ASN A 436 -8.39 -34.09 -3.24
N ALA A 437 -7.36 -33.58 -2.53
CA ALA A 437 -7.49 -33.22 -1.14
C ALA A 437 -8.53 -32.10 -0.92
N PHE A 438 -8.55 -31.10 -1.78
CA PHE A 438 -9.58 -30.05 -1.71
C PHE A 438 -10.96 -30.59 -2.08
N ARG A 439 -11.09 -31.39 -3.15
CA ARG A 439 -12.34 -32.02 -3.57
C ARG A 439 -12.97 -32.87 -2.47
N SER A 440 -12.15 -33.61 -1.73
CA SER A 440 -12.61 -34.45 -0.60
C SER A 440 -12.87 -33.68 0.67
N SER A 441 -12.50 -32.40 0.72
CA SER A 441 -12.73 -31.57 1.90
C SER A 441 -14.20 -31.18 2.03
N SER A 442 -14.68 -30.97 3.26
CA SER A 442 -16.03 -30.45 3.54
C SER A 442 -16.25 -29.00 3.03
N ARG A 443 -15.25 -28.39 2.42
CA ARG A 443 -15.29 -27.00 1.93
C ARG A 443 -15.63 -26.89 0.46
N HIS A 444 -15.29 -27.91 -0.33
CA HIS A 444 -15.72 -27.99 -1.69
C HIS A 444 -17.21 -28.36 -1.78
N LYS A 445 -17.95 -27.63 -2.60
CA LYS A 445 -19.33 -27.96 -2.90
C LYS A 445 -19.38 -28.92 -4.07
N VAL A 446 -19.99 -30.09 -3.90
CA VAL A 446 -20.09 -31.12 -4.95
C VAL A 446 -20.71 -30.59 -6.26
N SER A 447 -21.53 -29.55 -6.17
CA SER A 447 -22.15 -28.90 -7.33
C SER A 447 -21.24 -27.89 -8.06
N HIS A 448 -20.01 -27.67 -7.54
CA HIS A 448 -19.03 -26.76 -8.15
C HIS A 448 -18.01 -27.54 -8.97
N SER A 449 -17.63 -26.98 -10.11
CA SER A 449 -16.46 -27.41 -10.88
C SER A 449 -15.18 -26.94 -10.19
N LEU A 450 -14.10 -27.69 -10.36
CA LEU A 450 -12.75 -27.29 -9.93
C LEU A 450 -11.90 -27.00 -11.17
N LEU A 451 -11.37 -25.79 -11.24
CA LEU A 451 -10.42 -25.40 -12.29
C LEU A 451 -9.07 -25.08 -11.66
N PHE A 452 -8.03 -25.75 -12.14
CA PHE A 452 -6.66 -25.51 -11.69
C PHE A 452 -6.02 -24.44 -12.57
N VAL A 453 -5.58 -23.37 -11.92
CA VAL A 453 -4.94 -22.19 -12.54
C VAL A 453 -3.47 -22.17 -12.19
N MET A 454 -2.62 -22.20 -13.19
CA MET A 454 -1.17 -22.06 -13.00
C MET A 454 -0.75 -20.66 -13.38
N ILE A 455 -0.15 -19.92 -12.44
CA ILE A 455 0.36 -18.57 -12.65
C ILE A 455 1.89 -18.62 -12.57
N THR A 456 2.56 -18.25 -13.65
CA THR A 456 4.02 -18.36 -13.74
C THR A 456 4.65 -17.03 -14.18
N SER A 457 5.91 -16.81 -13.83
CA SER A 457 6.62 -15.60 -14.25
C SER A 457 6.80 -15.50 -15.77
N LEU A 458 7.09 -16.60 -16.46
CA LEU A 458 7.44 -16.60 -17.90
C LEU A 458 6.67 -17.64 -18.74
N GLY A 459 5.53 -18.13 -18.23
CA GLY A 459 4.71 -19.15 -18.91
C GLY A 459 5.18 -20.57 -18.63
N LEU A 460 4.50 -21.53 -19.25
CA LEU A 460 4.78 -22.96 -19.12
C LEU A 460 5.49 -23.51 -20.37
N VAL A 461 6.35 -24.51 -20.16
CA VAL A 461 6.85 -25.37 -21.23
C VAL A 461 5.73 -26.33 -21.63
N GLU A 462 5.49 -26.50 -22.93
CA GLU A 462 4.53 -27.50 -23.40
C GLU A 462 5.03 -28.92 -23.08
N SER A 463 4.23 -29.68 -22.37
CA SER A 463 4.56 -31.00 -21.88
C SER A 463 3.30 -31.84 -21.69
N ILE A 464 3.45 -33.18 -21.75
CA ILE A 464 2.37 -34.14 -21.44
C ILE A 464 1.91 -34.04 -19.97
N HIS A 465 2.70 -33.41 -19.10
CA HIS A 465 2.42 -33.21 -17.70
C HIS A 465 1.57 -31.96 -17.40
N ASN A 466 1.16 -31.24 -18.44
CA ASN A 466 0.32 -30.03 -18.25
C ASN A 466 -1.20 -30.37 -18.18
N ARG A 467 -1.58 -31.64 -18.24
CA ARG A 467 -2.99 -32.06 -18.33
C ARG A 467 -3.86 -31.67 -17.13
N ALA A 468 -3.25 -31.48 -15.97
CA ALA A 468 -3.96 -31.02 -14.78
C ALA A 468 -4.23 -29.51 -14.79
N VAL A 469 -3.56 -28.72 -15.65
CA VAL A 469 -3.67 -27.26 -15.72
C VAL A 469 -4.78 -26.88 -16.68
N ASN A 470 -5.86 -26.29 -16.16
CA ASN A 470 -7.00 -25.85 -16.94
C ASN A 470 -6.78 -24.44 -17.52
N ILE A 471 -6.16 -23.54 -16.74
CA ILE A 471 -5.94 -22.14 -17.11
C ILE A 471 -4.49 -21.79 -16.82
N ARG A 472 -3.86 -21.08 -17.74
CA ARG A 472 -2.46 -20.62 -17.64
C ARG A 472 -2.45 -19.11 -17.66
N LEU A 473 -1.85 -18.52 -16.62
CA LEU A 473 -1.59 -17.09 -16.52
C LEU A 473 -0.09 -16.83 -16.39
N SER A 474 0.33 -15.65 -16.80
CA SER A 474 1.73 -15.21 -16.75
C SER A 474 1.84 -13.79 -16.19
N LEU A 475 3.06 -13.25 -16.14
CA LEU A 475 3.27 -11.84 -15.80
C LEU A 475 2.50 -10.89 -16.72
N ASP A 476 2.33 -11.23 -18.00
CA ASP A 476 1.62 -10.38 -18.96
C ASP A 476 0.19 -10.06 -18.47
N ASP A 477 -0.48 -11.05 -17.86
CA ASP A 477 -1.82 -10.88 -17.30
C ASP A 477 -1.82 -9.93 -16.09
N LEU A 478 -0.74 -9.88 -15.31
CA LEU A 478 -0.59 -9.01 -14.14
C LEU A 478 -0.26 -7.56 -14.51
N PHE A 479 0.31 -7.32 -15.69
CA PHE A 479 0.64 -5.98 -16.18
C PHE A 479 -0.55 -5.24 -16.81
N THR A 480 -1.71 -5.86 -16.91
CA THR A 480 -2.92 -5.17 -17.41
C THR A 480 -3.34 -4.05 -16.44
N LEU A 481 -3.62 -2.87 -16.98
CA LEU A 481 -4.13 -1.71 -16.23
C LEU A 481 -5.64 -1.84 -15.97
#